data_bb5157d17355a80366097748bd210109
#
_entry.id   bb5157d17355a80366097748bd210109
#
_cell.length_a   1.000
_cell.length_b   1.000
_cell.length_c   1.000
_cell.angle_alpha   90.00
_cell.angle_beta   90.00
_cell.angle_gamma   90.00
#
_symmetry.space_group_name_H-M   'P 1'
#
loop_
_entity.id
_entity.type
_entity.pdbx_description
1 polymer ?
#
loop_
_entity_poly.entity_id
_entity_poly.type
_entity_poly.pdbx_seq_one_letter_code
_entity_poly.pdbx_strand_id
1 'polypeptide(L)'
;MLSLKVNSEVYTRLKEVEEEYKQILEDAIDYGLRNNIKSFTRLKAGIYRQERARHPSLPSHYIYTACEDASARLKSFMRRKKEGKTYTDKPELRNVTVHLDDHLWRFSLGEVRIATRKGWVSLKPFFTKLFWKYYNKGWALASESSFKLCKGNVVKLYPVFKKPLPKPYDVKGFIPVDLNEDNVSLLLDGKPLLVETSVKKITLGYAYKRKRISEGRSTKDRDVKRALKSLKERFKKLDIRRKLAKLIVTEALREGKGIVLEDLPKNTPEKMVQDIKDKQLRDRIYKSAFASLKNAIVEKAKEFGVPVLLVNPAYTSSVCPIHECKIIYPPDGSSAPRVGMCEKGREEWHRDVVALYNLLKKAGYVSPMPLGSKESHDPLTVRLGEWLRAKSLHLTLNVGDVYKRQVVALYNLLKKAGNVSPMPLGSKESHDPLTVRLGEWLRAKSLHLTLNVNRMMGMTV
;
A
#
# COMPACT_ATOMS: atom_id res chain seq x y z
N MET A 1 5.35 7.88 -13.80
CA MET A 1 6.65 8.31 -14.36
C MET A 1 6.62 7.99 -15.85
N LEU A 2 6.90 8.99 -16.67
CA LEU A 2 7.11 8.87 -18.11
C LEU A 2 8.61 9.06 -18.35
N SER A 3 9.19 8.29 -19.25
CA SER A 3 10.62 8.36 -19.57
C SER A 3 10.77 8.51 -21.08
N LEU A 4 11.56 9.46 -21.51
CA LEU A 4 11.78 9.73 -22.93
C LEU A 4 13.23 10.11 -23.19
N LYS A 5 13.75 9.72 -24.35
CA LYS A 5 15.02 10.18 -24.87
C LYS A 5 14.76 11.43 -25.72
N VAL A 6 15.51 12.49 -25.49
CA VAL A 6 15.38 13.75 -26.21
C VAL A 6 16.63 14.02 -27.04
N ASN A 7 16.55 14.95 -27.99
CA ASN A 7 17.75 15.42 -28.71
C ASN A 7 18.68 16.21 -27.77
N SER A 8 19.90 16.44 -28.21
CA SER A 8 20.93 17.09 -27.40
C SER A 8 20.56 18.54 -27.07
N GLU A 9 19.95 19.26 -28.00
CA GLU A 9 19.55 20.67 -27.81
C GLU A 9 18.52 20.78 -26.68
N VAL A 10 17.43 20.02 -26.74
CA VAL A 10 16.38 20.00 -25.70
C VAL A 10 16.96 19.58 -24.36
N TYR A 11 17.84 18.58 -24.36
CA TYR A 11 18.49 18.13 -23.13
C TYR A 11 19.34 19.24 -22.50
N THR A 12 20.14 19.95 -23.31
CA THR A 12 20.98 21.06 -22.86
C THR A 12 20.13 22.19 -22.26
N ARG A 13 19.04 22.58 -22.94
CA ARG A 13 18.12 23.63 -22.44
C ARG A 13 17.48 23.24 -21.10
N LEU A 14 17.10 21.99 -20.92
CA LEU A 14 16.55 21.50 -19.65
C LEU A 14 17.63 21.37 -18.57
N LYS A 15 18.87 21.09 -18.96
CA LYS A 15 20.01 21.03 -18.05
C LYS A 15 20.38 22.41 -17.51
N GLU A 16 20.37 23.45 -18.34
CA GLU A 16 20.51 24.85 -17.91
C GLU A 16 19.46 25.19 -16.82
N VAL A 17 18.20 24.80 -17.03
CA VAL A 17 17.12 24.98 -16.03
C VAL A 17 17.41 24.19 -14.74
N GLU A 18 17.86 22.94 -14.82
CA GLU A 18 18.17 22.11 -13.63
C GLU A 18 19.32 22.74 -12.82
N GLU A 19 20.35 23.27 -13.48
CA GLU A 19 21.51 23.89 -12.84
C GLU A 19 21.11 25.19 -12.12
N GLU A 20 20.37 26.09 -12.77
CA GLU A 20 19.87 27.31 -12.15
C GLU A 20 18.88 27.03 -11.02
N TYR A 21 17.95 26.09 -11.23
CA TYR A 21 17.03 25.64 -10.18
C TYR A 21 17.78 25.10 -8.95
N LYS A 22 18.86 24.35 -9.17
CA LYS A 22 19.71 23.84 -8.09
C LYS A 22 20.38 24.97 -7.30
N GLN A 23 20.90 26.00 -7.98
CA GLN A 23 21.49 27.17 -7.33
C GLN A 23 20.46 27.89 -6.46
N ILE A 24 19.28 28.21 -7.00
CA ILE A 24 18.20 28.86 -6.26
C ILE A 24 17.78 28.01 -5.05
N LEU A 25 17.71 26.67 -5.22
CA LEU A 25 17.36 25.75 -4.14
C LEU A 25 18.41 25.74 -3.02
N GLU A 26 19.71 25.77 -3.38
CA GLU A 26 20.83 25.87 -2.43
C GLU A 26 20.77 27.18 -1.65
N ASP A 27 20.59 28.30 -2.33
CA ASP A 27 20.48 29.63 -1.72
C ASP A 27 19.28 29.76 -0.80
N ALA A 28 18.12 29.17 -1.19
CA ALA A 28 16.93 29.11 -0.35
C ALA A 28 17.15 28.28 0.92
N ILE A 29 17.87 27.16 0.83
CA ILE A 29 18.22 26.33 1.98
C ILE A 29 19.17 27.07 2.91
N ASP A 30 20.23 27.66 2.38
CA ASP A 30 21.25 28.39 3.16
C ASP A 30 20.64 29.63 3.84
N TYR A 31 19.76 30.36 3.15
CA TYR A 31 19.00 31.47 3.74
C TYR A 31 18.08 30.96 4.88
N GLY A 32 17.38 29.87 4.65
CA GLY A 32 16.48 29.27 5.63
C GLY A 32 17.19 28.77 6.88
N LEU A 33 18.39 28.21 6.75
CA LEU A 33 19.21 27.76 7.88
C LEU A 33 19.77 28.93 8.67
N ARG A 34 20.34 29.92 8.00
CA ARG A 34 20.91 31.11 8.65
C ARG A 34 19.88 31.92 9.46
N ASN A 35 18.66 32.01 8.94
CA ASN A 35 17.59 32.81 9.57
C ASN A 35 16.59 31.96 10.35
N ASN A 36 16.80 30.65 10.50
CA ASN A 36 15.89 29.69 11.12
C ASN A 36 14.47 29.73 10.50
N ILE A 37 14.39 29.92 9.18
CA ILE A 37 13.16 30.01 8.40
C ILE A 37 12.92 28.71 7.66
N LYS A 38 11.71 28.15 7.80
CA LYS A 38 11.26 26.95 7.06
C LYS A 38 9.92 27.15 6.34
N SER A 39 9.35 28.35 6.41
CA SER A 39 8.10 28.69 5.72
C SER A 39 8.39 29.08 4.28
N PHE A 40 7.68 28.51 3.32
CA PHE A 40 7.76 28.86 1.90
C PHE A 40 7.63 30.36 1.66
N THR A 41 6.59 31.01 2.23
CA THR A 41 6.31 32.42 2.04
C THR A 41 7.49 33.30 2.49
N ARG A 42 8.06 33.00 3.67
CA ARG A 42 9.20 33.77 4.22
C ARG A 42 10.50 33.50 3.43
N LEU A 43 10.74 32.26 3.00
CA LEU A 43 11.89 31.94 2.15
C LEU A 43 11.81 32.73 0.83
N LYS A 44 10.66 32.67 0.17
CA LYS A 44 10.42 33.42 -1.07
C LYS A 44 10.62 34.92 -0.88
N ALA A 45 10.03 35.50 0.16
CA ALA A 45 10.17 36.93 0.43
C ALA A 45 11.63 37.34 0.63
N GLY A 46 12.46 36.48 1.27
CA GLY A 46 13.86 36.77 1.56
C GLY A 46 14.80 36.70 0.37
N ILE A 47 14.56 35.78 -0.60
CA ILE A 47 15.52 35.54 -1.67
C ILE A 47 15.02 35.97 -3.07
N TYR A 48 13.73 36.21 -3.26
CA TYR A 48 13.13 36.40 -4.59
C TYR A 48 13.78 37.50 -5.41
N ARG A 49 13.99 38.71 -4.83
CA ARG A 49 14.58 39.85 -5.56
C ARG A 49 15.98 39.55 -6.01
N GLN A 50 16.78 38.96 -5.14
CA GLN A 50 18.17 38.58 -5.42
C GLN A 50 18.26 37.55 -6.52
N GLU A 51 17.47 36.46 -6.40
CA GLU A 51 17.45 35.38 -7.39
C GLU A 51 16.87 35.83 -8.73
N ARG A 52 15.87 36.73 -8.72
CA ARG A 52 15.36 37.30 -9.96
C ARG A 52 16.37 38.16 -10.70
N ALA A 53 17.20 38.93 -9.97
CA ALA A 53 18.28 39.70 -10.54
C ALA A 53 19.42 38.82 -11.10
N ARG A 54 19.73 37.70 -10.40
CA ARG A 54 20.77 36.74 -10.82
C ARG A 54 20.34 35.89 -12.01
N HIS A 55 19.06 35.55 -12.13
CA HIS A 55 18.48 34.67 -13.16
C HIS A 55 17.39 35.41 -14.00
N PRO A 56 17.74 36.50 -14.71
CA PRO A 56 16.75 37.36 -15.35
C PRO A 56 15.97 36.68 -16.49
N SER A 57 16.57 35.72 -17.19
CA SER A 57 15.97 34.99 -18.31
C SER A 57 15.25 33.71 -17.89
N LEU A 58 15.42 33.22 -16.65
CA LEU A 58 14.72 32.07 -16.15
C LEU A 58 13.26 32.45 -15.80
N PRO A 59 12.25 31.68 -16.19
CA PRO A 59 10.88 31.89 -15.75
C PRO A 59 10.78 32.00 -14.23
N SER A 60 10.18 33.08 -13.72
CA SER A 60 10.18 33.43 -12.29
C SER A 60 9.56 32.36 -11.39
N HIS A 61 8.64 31.56 -11.91
CA HIS A 61 8.00 30.48 -11.18
C HIS A 61 8.96 29.35 -10.76
N TYR A 62 10.14 29.21 -11.40
CA TYR A 62 11.17 28.31 -10.88
C TYR A 62 11.72 28.73 -9.51
N ILE A 63 11.73 30.04 -9.21
CA ILE A 63 12.10 30.52 -7.86
C ILE A 63 11.03 30.10 -6.84
N TYR A 64 9.75 30.16 -7.23
CA TYR A 64 8.65 29.72 -6.36
C TYR A 64 8.76 28.24 -6.04
N THR A 65 8.85 27.39 -7.06
CA THR A 65 8.91 25.94 -6.90
C THR A 65 10.19 25.47 -6.19
N ALA A 66 11.31 26.17 -6.38
CA ALA A 66 12.56 25.93 -5.63
C ALA A 66 12.40 26.29 -4.14
N CYS A 67 11.73 27.40 -3.80
CA CYS A 67 11.44 27.76 -2.42
C CYS A 67 10.49 26.79 -1.74
N GLU A 68 9.54 26.20 -2.47
CA GLU A 68 8.66 25.12 -1.93
C GLU A 68 9.45 23.86 -1.62
N ASP A 69 10.34 23.43 -2.53
CA ASP A 69 11.22 22.27 -2.31
C ASP A 69 12.16 22.54 -1.13
N ALA A 70 12.76 23.74 -1.04
CA ALA A 70 13.58 24.16 0.08
C ALA A 70 12.80 24.09 1.42
N SER A 71 11.58 24.60 1.46
CA SER A 71 10.71 24.55 2.63
C SER A 71 10.44 23.10 3.10
N ALA A 72 10.14 22.21 2.17
CA ALA A 72 9.90 20.79 2.47
C ALA A 72 11.16 20.10 3.02
N ARG A 73 12.33 20.36 2.40
CA ARG A 73 13.63 19.83 2.84
C ARG A 73 14.03 20.36 4.20
N LEU A 74 13.91 21.66 4.44
CA LEU A 74 14.22 22.29 5.72
C LEU A 74 13.35 21.76 6.85
N LYS A 75 12.04 21.64 6.65
CA LYS A 75 11.13 21.03 7.64
C LYS A 75 11.56 19.62 8.00
N SER A 76 11.88 18.80 7.01
CA SER A 76 12.35 17.42 7.21
C SER A 76 13.71 17.36 7.90
N PHE A 77 14.65 18.20 7.47
CA PHE A 77 16.00 18.27 8.02
C PHE A 77 16.00 18.72 9.48
N MET A 78 15.34 19.84 9.79
CA MET A 78 15.29 20.39 11.15
C MET A 78 14.61 19.41 12.13
N ARG A 79 13.55 18.70 11.68
CA ARG A 79 12.94 17.64 12.48
C ARG A 79 13.92 16.51 12.78
N ARG A 80 14.65 16.01 11.77
CA ARG A 80 15.64 14.95 11.94
C ARG A 80 16.82 15.39 12.81
N LYS A 81 17.24 16.65 12.71
CA LYS A 81 18.29 17.22 13.57
C LYS A 81 17.82 17.27 15.02
N LYS A 82 16.58 17.70 15.29
CA LYS A 82 15.97 17.68 16.63
C LYS A 82 15.85 16.26 17.19
N GLU A 83 15.60 15.26 16.35
CA GLU A 83 15.50 13.85 16.72
C GLU A 83 16.89 13.14 16.85
N GLY A 84 18.00 13.84 16.70
CA GLY A 84 19.35 13.25 16.70
C GLY A 84 19.64 12.29 15.54
N LYS A 85 18.86 12.36 14.47
CA LYS A 85 18.93 11.42 13.31
C LYS A 85 19.80 11.94 12.15
N THR A 86 20.41 13.09 12.28
CA THR A 86 21.35 13.65 11.31
C THR A 86 22.39 14.49 12.01
N TYR A 87 23.63 14.38 11.54
CA TYR A 87 24.80 15.08 12.09
C TYR A 87 25.39 16.08 11.08
N THR A 88 24.77 16.24 9.90
CA THR A 88 25.20 17.21 8.88
C THR A 88 24.67 18.61 9.24
N ASP A 89 25.36 19.66 8.77
CA ASP A 89 24.94 21.04 9.01
C ASP A 89 23.85 21.50 8.06
N LYS A 90 23.78 20.91 6.86
CA LYS A 90 22.76 21.20 5.86
C LYS A 90 22.30 19.96 5.09
N PRO A 91 21.11 20.01 4.45
CA PRO A 91 20.64 18.95 3.56
C PRO A 91 21.56 18.82 2.34
N GLU A 92 22.01 17.60 2.03
CA GLU A 92 22.79 17.34 0.82
C GLU A 92 21.90 17.29 -0.43
N LEU A 93 22.27 18.03 -1.47
CA LEU A 93 21.62 18.02 -2.79
C LEU A 93 22.40 17.15 -3.78
N ARG A 94 22.26 15.82 -3.67
CA ARG A 94 22.95 14.88 -4.58
C ARG A 94 22.32 14.80 -5.96
N ASN A 95 21.01 14.86 -6.03
CA ASN A 95 20.21 14.79 -7.26
C ASN A 95 19.01 15.69 -7.10
N VAL A 96 18.85 16.64 -7.99
CA VAL A 96 17.73 17.56 -7.98
C VAL A 96 16.62 17.01 -8.89
N THR A 97 15.38 17.21 -8.47
CA THR A 97 14.18 17.03 -9.28
C THR A 97 13.58 18.40 -9.42
N VAL A 98 13.45 18.89 -10.64
CA VAL A 98 12.89 20.22 -10.89
C VAL A 98 11.38 20.15 -10.80
N HIS A 99 10.78 20.91 -9.88
CA HIS A 99 9.34 21.01 -9.71
C HIS A 99 8.75 22.03 -10.66
N LEU A 100 7.58 21.73 -11.18
CA LEU A 100 6.85 22.50 -12.17
C LEU A 100 5.45 22.79 -11.66
N ASP A 101 5.00 24.03 -11.81
CA ASP A 101 3.62 24.44 -11.64
C ASP A 101 2.93 24.68 -12.99
N ASP A 102 1.70 25.16 -13.01
CA ASP A 102 0.90 25.46 -14.20
C ASP A 102 1.47 26.57 -15.10
N HIS A 103 2.43 27.38 -14.61
CA HIS A 103 3.15 28.39 -15.40
C HIS A 103 4.38 27.82 -16.11
N LEU A 104 4.90 26.68 -15.61
CA LEU A 104 6.16 26.09 -16.07
C LEU A 104 5.97 24.89 -16.98
N TRP A 105 4.79 24.28 -17.00
CA TRP A 105 4.52 23.15 -17.88
C TRP A 105 3.10 23.16 -18.42
N ARG A 106 2.92 22.59 -19.58
CA ARG A 106 1.62 22.37 -20.21
C ARG A 106 1.53 20.94 -20.71
N PHE A 107 0.36 20.36 -20.57
CA PHE A 107 0.09 19.00 -21.00
C PHE A 107 -1.02 18.98 -22.03
N SER A 108 -0.78 18.26 -23.12
CA SER A 108 -1.81 17.81 -24.07
C SER A 108 -1.58 16.31 -24.36
N LEU A 109 -2.60 15.64 -24.89
CA LEU A 109 -2.44 14.26 -25.34
C LEU A 109 -1.44 14.23 -26.52
N GLY A 110 -0.30 13.60 -26.31
CA GLY A 110 0.81 13.51 -27.28
C GLY A 110 1.96 14.47 -27.05
N GLU A 111 1.79 15.54 -26.28
CA GLU A 111 2.82 16.56 -26.08
C GLU A 111 2.86 17.06 -24.64
N VAL A 112 4.07 17.27 -24.14
CA VAL A 112 4.33 17.99 -22.89
C VAL A 112 5.28 19.14 -23.21
N ARG A 113 4.91 20.35 -22.82
CA ARG A 113 5.75 21.55 -23.02
C ARG A 113 6.28 22.03 -21.67
N ILE A 114 7.57 22.36 -21.62
CA ILE A 114 8.25 22.87 -20.41
C ILE A 114 8.88 24.21 -20.75
N ALA A 115 8.68 25.19 -19.89
CA ALA A 115 9.28 26.51 -20.02
C ALA A 115 10.78 26.45 -19.75
N THR A 116 11.59 27.12 -20.56
CA THR A 116 13.05 27.26 -20.39
C THR A 116 13.44 28.73 -20.58
N ARG A 117 14.72 29.06 -20.37
CA ARG A 117 15.26 30.41 -20.63
C ARG A 117 15.00 30.90 -22.04
N LYS A 118 15.01 29.98 -23.02
CA LYS A 118 14.85 30.27 -24.46
C LYS A 118 13.44 29.91 -24.96
N GLY A 119 12.42 30.09 -24.11
CA GLY A 119 11.04 29.72 -24.43
C GLY A 119 10.73 28.26 -24.13
N TRP A 120 9.62 27.77 -24.70
CA TRP A 120 9.10 26.46 -24.43
C TRP A 120 9.84 25.36 -25.21
N VAL A 121 10.12 24.24 -24.55
CA VAL A 121 10.54 22.99 -25.21
C VAL A 121 9.39 22.01 -25.25
N SER A 122 9.26 21.34 -26.37
CA SER A 122 8.22 20.34 -26.63
C SER A 122 8.78 18.94 -26.48
N LEU A 123 8.09 18.10 -25.73
CA LEU A 123 8.43 16.72 -25.44
C LEU A 123 7.28 15.82 -25.87
N LYS A 124 7.58 14.71 -26.55
CA LYS A 124 6.60 13.69 -26.96
C LYS A 124 6.81 12.42 -26.12
N PRO A 125 6.25 12.34 -24.90
CA PRO A 125 6.46 11.20 -24.04
C PRO A 125 5.63 9.99 -24.49
N PHE A 126 6.20 8.79 -24.33
CA PHE A 126 5.43 7.57 -24.41
C PHE A 126 4.63 7.36 -23.12
N PHE A 127 3.31 7.34 -23.24
CA PHE A 127 2.42 7.16 -22.11
C PHE A 127 2.34 5.69 -21.72
N THR A 128 2.72 5.40 -20.47
CA THR A 128 2.73 4.03 -19.94
C THR A 128 1.31 3.52 -19.67
N LYS A 129 1.15 2.17 -19.59
CA LYS A 129 -0.12 1.55 -19.16
C LYS A 129 -0.63 2.11 -17.83
N LEU A 130 0.29 2.48 -16.92
CA LEU A 130 -0.09 3.08 -15.63
C LEU A 130 -0.68 4.48 -15.80
N PHE A 131 -0.15 5.30 -16.72
CA PHE A 131 -0.70 6.62 -17.04
C PHE A 131 -2.15 6.47 -17.53
N TRP A 132 -2.39 5.64 -18.54
CA TRP A 132 -3.72 5.41 -19.11
C TRP A 132 -4.70 4.83 -18.09
N LYS A 133 -4.21 3.98 -17.18
CA LYS A 133 -5.05 3.45 -16.09
C LYS A 133 -5.67 4.54 -15.22
N TYR A 134 -4.92 5.60 -14.88
CA TYR A 134 -5.46 6.71 -14.09
C TYR A 134 -6.26 7.68 -14.95
N TYR A 135 -5.75 8.02 -16.12
CA TYR A 135 -6.41 8.93 -17.05
C TYR A 135 -7.82 8.44 -17.44
N ASN A 136 -7.93 7.16 -17.86
CA ASN A 136 -9.22 6.56 -18.26
C ASN A 136 -10.18 6.30 -17.09
N LYS A 137 -9.71 6.40 -15.84
CA LYS A 137 -10.55 6.30 -14.63
C LYS A 137 -11.04 7.66 -14.12
N GLY A 138 -10.92 8.69 -14.92
CA GLY A 138 -11.39 10.04 -14.57
C GLY A 138 -10.56 10.75 -13.50
N TRP A 139 -9.28 10.35 -13.31
CA TRP A 139 -8.38 11.12 -12.49
C TRP A 139 -7.90 12.35 -13.27
N ALA A 140 -8.02 13.52 -12.69
CA ALA A 140 -7.53 14.75 -13.27
C ALA A 140 -6.00 14.86 -13.12
N LEU A 141 -5.33 15.39 -14.15
CA LEU A 141 -3.94 15.83 -14.00
C LEU A 141 -3.90 17.07 -13.10
N ALA A 142 -2.97 17.05 -12.15
CA ALA A 142 -2.69 18.21 -11.32
C ALA A 142 -1.93 19.27 -12.11
N SER A 143 -2.01 20.50 -11.65
CA SER A 143 -1.17 21.60 -12.12
C SER A 143 0.31 21.37 -11.83
N GLU A 144 0.59 20.63 -10.77
CA GLU A 144 1.96 20.33 -10.33
C GLU A 144 2.51 19.11 -11.09
N SER A 145 3.78 19.18 -11.47
CA SER A 145 4.54 18.09 -12.06
C SER A 145 6.01 18.20 -11.64
N SER A 146 6.84 17.33 -12.12
CA SER A 146 8.29 17.49 -11.97
C SER A 146 9.03 16.70 -13.05
N PHE A 147 10.29 17.12 -13.32
CA PHE A 147 11.17 16.34 -14.17
C PHE A 147 12.53 16.11 -13.52
N LYS A 148 13.23 15.10 -14.02
CA LYS A 148 14.59 14.75 -13.63
C LYS A 148 15.39 14.36 -14.84
N LEU A 149 16.58 14.88 -14.97
CA LEU A 149 17.53 14.50 -16.02
C LEU A 149 18.31 13.25 -15.62
N CYS A 150 18.55 12.39 -16.60
CA CYS A 150 19.33 11.16 -16.46
C CYS A 150 20.39 11.09 -17.57
N LYS A 151 21.44 10.30 -17.36
CA LYS A 151 22.48 10.06 -18.37
C LYS A 151 21.90 9.57 -19.70
N GLY A 152 22.54 9.89 -20.82
CA GLY A 152 22.12 9.48 -22.16
C GLY A 152 20.92 10.26 -22.72
N ASN A 153 20.81 11.54 -22.38
CA ASN A 153 19.75 12.45 -22.84
C ASN A 153 18.34 11.96 -22.50
N VAL A 154 18.20 11.34 -21.33
CA VAL A 154 16.92 10.82 -20.86
C VAL A 154 16.27 11.80 -19.88
N VAL A 155 15.05 12.19 -20.17
CA VAL A 155 14.17 12.99 -19.29
C VAL A 155 13.13 12.08 -18.66
N LYS A 156 13.00 12.15 -17.33
CA LYS A 156 11.92 11.49 -16.58
C LYS A 156 10.93 12.53 -16.09
N LEU A 157 9.69 12.41 -16.52
CA LEU A 157 8.57 13.25 -16.10
C LEU A 157 7.73 12.52 -15.05
N TYR A 158 7.26 13.26 -14.05
CA TYR A 158 6.44 12.76 -12.95
C TYR A 158 5.11 13.53 -12.87
N PRO A 159 4.18 13.31 -13.84
CA PRO A 159 2.88 13.94 -13.75
C PRO A 159 2.13 13.42 -12.52
N VAL A 160 1.42 14.31 -11.86
CA VAL A 160 0.63 14.02 -10.67
C VAL A 160 -0.84 13.91 -11.08
N PHE A 161 -1.52 12.86 -10.62
CA PHE A 161 -2.95 12.70 -10.79
C PHE A 161 -3.68 13.01 -9.49
N LYS A 162 -4.75 13.79 -9.58
CA LYS A 162 -5.62 14.15 -8.46
C LYS A 162 -7.01 13.55 -8.67
N LYS A 163 -7.63 13.12 -7.60
CA LYS A 163 -9.04 12.71 -7.56
C LYS A 163 -9.67 13.27 -6.29
N PRO A 164 -10.86 13.86 -6.35
CA PRO A 164 -11.59 14.22 -5.14
C PRO A 164 -11.85 12.95 -4.32
N LEU A 165 -11.71 13.05 -3.02
CA LEU A 165 -12.05 11.94 -2.13
C LEU A 165 -13.58 11.79 -2.10
N PRO A 166 -14.11 10.57 -2.32
CA PRO A 166 -15.52 10.33 -2.13
C PRO A 166 -15.91 10.55 -0.67
N LYS A 167 -17.12 11.03 -0.44
CA LYS A 167 -17.67 11.10 0.93
C LYS A 167 -17.79 9.68 1.47
N PRO A 168 -17.45 9.44 2.76
CA PRO A 168 -17.72 8.17 3.39
C PRO A 168 -19.23 7.88 3.36
N TYR A 169 -19.58 6.62 3.11
CA TYR A 169 -20.98 6.16 3.17
C TYR A 169 -21.36 5.71 4.59
N ASP A 170 -22.66 5.66 4.87
CA ASP A 170 -23.18 5.12 6.12
C ASP A 170 -23.02 3.61 6.15
N VAL A 171 -22.42 3.10 7.22
CA VAL A 171 -22.05 1.69 7.34
C VAL A 171 -23.12 0.86 8.03
N LYS A 172 -23.33 -0.35 7.51
CA LYS A 172 -24.19 -1.38 8.14
C LYS A 172 -23.46 -2.18 9.24
N GLY A 173 -22.22 -1.84 9.54
CA GLY A 173 -21.34 -2.52 10.48
C GLY A 173 -19.89 -2.38 10.07
N PHE A 174 -19.00 -3.14 10.71
CA PHE A 174 -17.56 -3.11 10.41
C PHE A 174 -17.01 -4.50 10.11
N ILE A 175 -15.99 -4.56 9.26
CA ILE A 175 -15.10 -5.70 9.11
C ILE A 175 -13.92 -5.45 10.06
N PRO A 176 -13.74 -6.26 11.12
CA PRO A 176 -12.58 -6.19 11.97
C PRO A 176 -11.37 -6.78 11.23
N VAL A 177 -10.22 -6.13 11.39
CA VAL A 177 -8.98 -6.57 10.75
C VAL A 177 -7.86 -6.52 11.77
N ASP A 178 -7.31 -7.69 12.11
CA ASP A 178 -6.13 -7.82 12.97
C ASP A 178 -4.88 -8.06 12.12
N LEU A 179 -3.80 -7.33 12.44
CA LEU A 179 -2.57 -7.29 11.65
C LEU A 179 -1.44 -8.02 12.37
N ASN A 180 -1.11 -9.21 11.88
CA ASN A 180 0.00 -10.01 12.40
C ASN A 180 1.25 -9.99 11.48
N GLU A 181 2.37 -10.60 11.94
CA GLU A 181 3.62 -10.63 11.18
C GLU A 181 3.49 -11.37 9.83
N ASP A 182 2.82 -12.52 9.84
CA ASP A 182 2.75 -13.43 8.69
C ASP A 182 1.35 -13.65 8.14
N ASN A 183 0.33 -13.19 8.87
CA ASN A 183 -1.05 -13.25 8.45
C ASN A 183 -1.80 -11.95 8.75
N VAL A 184 -2.97 -11.83 8.16
CA VAL A 184 -3.98 -10.84 8.51
C VAL A 184 -5.28 -11.58 8.74
N SER A 185 -5.90 -11.34 9.88
CA SER A 185 -7.17 -11.95 10.24
C SER A 185 -8.30 -10.96 10.01
N LEU A 186 -9.44 -11.42 9.52
CA LEU A 186 -10.63 -10.60 9.28
C LEU A 186 -11.89 -11.45 9.38
N LEU A 187 -13.01 -10.79 9.68
CA LEU A 187 -14.32 -11.42 9.70
C LEU A 187 -15.09 -11.05 8.43
N LEU A 188 -15.33 -12.01 7.55
CA LEU A 188 -16.11 -11.84 6.33
C LEU A 188 -17.36 -12.70 6.36
N ASP A 189 -18.51 -12.11 6.05
CA ASP A 189 -19.81 -12.80 6.07
C ASP A 189 -20.05 -13.58 7.39
N GLY A 190 -19.58 -13.02 8.53
CA GLY A 190 -19.67 -13.63 9.86
C GLY A 190 -18.66 -14.75 10.14
N LYS A 191 -17.76 -15.07 9.21
CA LYS A 191 -16.77 -16.15 9.37
C LYS A 191 -15.35 -15.61 9.51
N PRO A 192 -14.56 -16.12 10.48
CA PRO A 192 -13.16 -15.72 10.64
C PRO A 192 -12.30 -16.32 9.54
N LEU A 193 -11.52 -15.45 8.91
CA LEU A 193 -10.60 -15.77 7.84
C LEU A 193 -9.18 -15.33 8.21
N LEU A 194 -8.20 -16.23 8.14
CA LEU A 194 -6.77 -15.94 8.27
C LEU A 194 -6.12 -15.95 6.89
N VAL A 195 -5.55 -14.81 6.50
CA VAL A 195 -4.87 -14.66 5.22
C VAL A 195 -3.36 -14.68 5.42
N GLU A 196 -2.71 -15.78 5.04
CA GLU A 196 -1.24 -15.88 5.07
C GLU A 196 -0.60 -14.99 4.03
N THR A 197 0.35 -14.13 4.46
CA THR A 197 1.00 -13.13 3.60
C THR A 197 2.36 -13.56 3.07
N SER A 198 2.98 -14.55 3.70
CA SER A 198 4.38 -14.98 3.47
C SER A 198 5.43 -13.86 3.72
N VAL A 199 5.09 -12.79 4.43
CA VAL A 199 5.99 -11.67 4.71
C VAL A 199 7.16 -12.11 5.58
N LYS A 200 6.92 -12.99 6.56
CA LYS A 200 7.96 -13.62 7.42
C LYS A 200 8.97 -14.41 6.58
N LYS A 201 8.49 -15.30 5.68
CA LYS A 201 9.34 -16.09 4.78
C LYS A 201 10.20 -15.19 3.89
N ILE A 202 9.63 -14.11 3.35
CA ILE A 202 10.37 -13.10 2.57
C ILE A 202 11.44 -12.42 3.43
N THR A 203 11.11 -12.01 4.65
CA THR A 203 12.06 -11.36 5.58
C THR A 203 13.25 -12.24 5.87
N LEU A 204 13.02 -13.50 6.24
CA LEU A 204 14.06 -14.49 6.54
C LEU A 204 14.92 -14.79 5.29
N GLY A 205 14.31 -15.02 4.14
CA GLY A 205 15.04 -15.27 2.89
C GLY A 205 15.94 -14.10 2.47
N TYR A 206 15.49 -12.85 2.67
CA TYR A 206 16.34 -11.69 2.40
C TYR A 206 17.38 -11.43 3.51
N ALA A 207 17.14 -11.83 4.75
CA ALA A 207 18.15 -11.79 5.82
C ALA A 207 19.29 -12.76 5.47
N TYR A 208 18.98 -13.97 5.05
CA TYR A 208 19.97 -14.94 4.55
C TYR A 208 20.77 -14.43 3.34
N LYS A 209 20.09 -13.83 2.35
CA LYS A 209 20.77 -13.22 1.19
C LYS A 209 21.74 -12.11 1.60
N ARG A 210 21.32 -11.22 2.53
CA ARG A 210 22.22 -10.16 3.07
C ARG A 210 23.44 -10.77 3.75
N LYS A 211 23.25 -11.80 4.58
CA LYS A 211 24.36 -12.50 5.25
C LYS A 211 25.36 -13.03 4.23
N ARG A 212 24.91 -13.77 3.23
CA ARG A 212 25.77 -14.30 2.15
C ARG A 212 26.52 -13.23 1.35
N ILE A 213 25.87 -12.12 1.03
CA ILE A 213 26.50 -10.98 0.30
C ILE A 213 27.63 -10.37 1.13
N SER A 214 27.48 -10.30 2.46
CA SER A 214 28.44 -9.68 3.37
C SER A 214 29.45 -10.68 3.96
N GLU A 215 29.32 -11.97 3.66
CA GLU A 215 30.18 -13.01 4.23
C GLU A 215 31.62 -12.86 3.71
N GLY A 216 32.58 -12.78 4.67
CA GLY A 216 33.99 -12.56 4.36
C GLY A 216 34.36 -11.21 3.74
N ARG A 217 33.42 -10.25 3.67
CA ARG A 217 33.63 -8.95 3.03
C ARG A 217 33.19 -7.79 3.90
N SER A 218 33.88 -6.66 3.74
CA SER A 218 33.46 -5.43 4.43
C SER A 218 32.16 -4.87 3.84
N THR A 219 31.25 -4.43 4.70
CA THR A 219 30.03 -3.69 4.27
C THR A 219 30.37 -2.30 3.65
N LYS A 220 31.62 -1.85 3.78
CA LYS A 220 32.12 -0.65 3.09
C LYS A 220 32.53 -0.90 1.64
N ASP A 221 32.70 -2.18 1.24
CA ASP A 221 33.00 -2.57 -0.12
C ASP A 221 31.94 -2.06 -1.09
N ARG A 222 32.39 -1.53 -2.23
CA ARG A 222 31.56 -0.92 -3.27
C ARG A 222 30.60 -1.95 -3.91
N ASP A 223 31.09 -3.17 -4.17
CA ASP A 223 30.31 -4.21 -4.82
C ASP A 223 29.31 -4.85 -3.84
N VAL A 224 29.69 -5.02 -2.57
CA VAL A 224 28.78 -5.42 -1.50
C VAL A 224 27.65 -4.38 -1.35
N LYS A 225 27.96 -3.10 -1.30
CA LYS A 225 26.94 -2.03 -1.28
C LYS A 225 26.02 -2.06 -2.48
N ARG A 226 26.58 -2.28 -3.69
CA ARG A 226 25.77 -2.39 -4.92
C ARG A 226 24.86 -3.59 -4.87
N ALA A 227 25.34 -4.77 -4.47
CA ALA A 227 24.58 -6.00 -4.34
C ALA A 227 23.47 -5.84 -3.27
N LEU A 228 23.77 -5.30 -2.10
CA LEU A 228 22.77 -5.05 -1.05
C LEU A 228 21.68 -4.07 -1.53
N LYS A 229 22.05 -3.02 -2.27
CA LYS A 229 21.11 -2.04 -2.83
C LYS A 229 20.22 -2.63 -3.92
N SER A 230 20.67 -3.66 -4.63
CA SER A 230 19.89 -4.35 -5.67
C SER A 230 18.78 -5.24 -5.10
N LEU A 231 18.80 -5.55 -3.80
CA LEU A 231 17.79 -6.35 -3.14
C LEU A 231 16.42 -5.67 -3.19
N LYS A 232 15.40 -6.40 -3.66
CA LYS A 232 14.04 -5.88 -3.89
C LYS A 232 13.06 -6.22 -2.76
N GLU A 233 13.55 -6.52 -1.54
CA GLU A 233 12.70 -6.92 -0.40
C GLU A 233 11.59 -5.91 -0.12
N ARG A 234 11.96 -4.62 -0.03
CA ARG A 234 10.99 -3.54 0.23
C ARG A 234 9.86 -3.50 -0.79
N PHE A 235 10.18 -3.66 -2.07
CA PHE A 235 9.19 -3.61 -3.15
C PHE A 235 8.26 -4.83 -3.12
N LYS A 236 8.77 -6.03 -2.82
CA LYS A 236 7.95 -7.23 -2.68
C LYS A 236 6.96 -7.09 -1.52
N LYS A 237 7.43 -6.63 -0.35
CA LYS A 237 6.56 -6.40 0.81
C LYS A 237 5.53 -5.31 0.55
N LEU A 238 5.90 -4.24 -0.14
CA LEU A 238 4.98 -3.17 -0.51
C LEU A 238 3.89 -3.65 -1.46
N ASP A 239 4.23 -4.49 -2.43
CA ASP A 239 3.27 -5.09 -3.37
C ASP A 239 2.24 -5.95 -2.62
N ILE A 240 2.71 -6.82 -1.71
CA ILE A 240 1.83 -7.64 -0.85
C ILE A 240 0.86 -6.76 -0.05
N ARG A 241 1.37 -5.73 0.63
CA ARG A 241 0.54 -4.83 1.44
C ARG A 241 -0.51 -4.09 0.61
N ARG A 242 -0.13 -3.61 -0.57
CA ARG A 242 -1.07 -2.92 -1.48
C ARG A 242 -2.15 -3.85 -2.02
N LYS A 243 -1.79 -5.09 -2.37
CA LYS A 243 -2.74 -6.11 -2.81
C LYS A 243 -3.72 -6.47 -1.71
N LEU A 244 -3.20 -6.71 -0.50
CA LEU A 244 -4.02 -7.04 0.67
C LEU A 244 -4.96 -5.88 1.05
N ALA A 245 -4.45 -4.65 1.12
CA ALA A 245 -5.28 -3.47 1.36
C ALA A 245 -6.40 -3.31 0.33
N LYS A 246 -6.09 -3.55 -0.96
CA LYS A 246 -7.12 -3.54 -2.02
C LYS A 246 -8.20 -4.60 -1.78
N LEU A 247 -7.81 -5.83 -1.43
CA LEU A 247 -8.76 -6.91 -1.18
C LEU A 247 -9.68 -6.58 -0.01
N ILE A 248 -9.12 -6.18 1.14
CA ILE A 248 -9.89 -5.84 2.34
C ILE A 248 -10.90 -4.71 2.04
N VAL A 249 -10.46 -3.65 1.36
CA VAL A 249 -11.34 -2.54 0.99
C VAL A 249 -12.42 -2.97 -0.01
N THR A 250 -12.10 -3.87 -0.94
CA THR A 250 -13.09 -4.40 -1.89
C THR A 250 -14.17 -5.23 -1.18
N GLU A 251 -13.79 -6.03 -0.17
CA GLU A 251 -14.78 -6.77 0.64
C GLU A 251 -15.64 -5.82 1.48
N ALA A 252 -15.05 -4.80 2.09
CA ALA A 252 -15.80 -3.79 2.84
C ALA A 252 -16.85 -3.09 1.97
N LEU A 253 -16.48 -2.73 0.74
CA LEU A 253 -17.43 -2.17 -0.25
C LEU A 253 -18.54 -3.16 -0.62
N ARG A 254 -18.18 -4.44 -0.85
CA ARG A 254 -19.14 -5.50 -1.20
C ARG A 254 -20.19 -5.70 -0.10
N GLU A 255 -19.76 -5.65 1.16
CA GLU A 255 -20.64 -5.84 2.31
C GLU A 255 -21.35 -4.55 2.78
N GLY A 256 -20.99 -3.38 2.24
CA GLY A 256 -21.48 -2.07 2.70
C GLY A 256 -21.05 -1.76 4.14
N LYS A 257 -19.88 -2.29 4.54
CA LYS A 257 -19.32 -2.15 5.90
C LYS A 257 -18.11 -1.24 5.91
N GLY A 258 -17.85 -0.63 7.07
CA GLY A 258 -16.58 0.02 7.37
C GLY A 258 -15.50 -0.99 7.74
N ILE A 259 -14.31 -0.51 8.07
CA ILE A 259 -13.19 -1.32 8.54
C ILE A 259 -12.82 -0.85 9.94
N VAL A 260 -12.65 -1.78 10.89
CA VAL A 260 -12.07 -1.46 12.20
C VAL A 260 -10.69 -2.10 12.35
N LEU A 261 -9.73 -1.30 12.81
CA LEU A 261 -8.32 -1.64 12.99
C LEU A 261 -7.83 -1.19 14.36
N GLU A 262 -6.79 -1.84 14.86
CA GLU A 262 -6.06 -1.34 16.02
C GLU A 262 -5.31 -0.04 15.71
N ASP A 263 -5.41 0.94 16.61
CA ASP A 263 -4.59 2.15 16.53
C ASP A 263 -3.19 1.90 17.09
N LEU A 264 -2.38 1.18 16.33
CA LEU A 264 -0.99 0.91 16.69
C LEU A 264 -0.14 2.18 16.50
N PRO A 265 0.45 2.73 17.58
CA PRO A 265 1.34 3.88 17.50
C PRO A 265 2.58 3.59 16.65
N LYS A 266 3.25 4.65 16.17
CA LYS A 266 4.46 4.50 15.33
C LYS A 266 5.61 3.79 16.05
N ASN A 267 5.68 3.93 17.37
CA ASN A 267 6.70 3.30 18.23
C ASN A 267 6.29 1.92 18.76
N THR A 268 5.23 1.31 18.22
CA THR A 268 4.82 -0.06 18.61
C THR A 268 5.95 -1.07 18.46
N PRO A 269 6.71 -1.11 17.35
CA PRO A 269 7.83 -2.05 17.23
C PRO A 269 8.90 -1.85 18.32
N GLU A 270 9.22 -0.60 18.68
CA GLU A 270 10.16 -0.28 19.75
C GLU A 270 9.70 -0.85 21.09
N LYS A 271 8.42 -0.67 21.42
CA LYS A 271 7.83 -1.22 22.66
C LYS A 271 7.79 -2.75 22.64
N MET A 272 7.40 -3.35 21.50
CA MET A 272 7.32 -4.81 21.38
C MET A 272 8.66 -5.53 21.51
N VAL A 273 9.78 -4.86 21.21
CA VAL A 273 11.11 -5.47 21.25
C VAL A 273 11.90 -5.13 22.50
N GLN A 274 11.34 -4.36 23.41
CA GLN A 274 12.06 -3.84 24.59
C GLN A 274 12.66 -4.95 25.44
N ASP A 275 11.90 -6.04 25.66
CA ASP A 275 12.31 -7.16 26.48
C ASP A 275 12.80 -8.38 25.66
N ILE A 276 12.87 -8.27 24.34
CA ILE A 276 13.26 -9.36 23.46
C ILE A 276 14.79 -9.38 23.33
N LYS A 277 15.45 -10.44 23.82
CA LYS A 277 16.90 -10.64 23.67
C LYS A 277 17.30 -11.14 22.29
N ASP A 278 16.45 -11.92 21.62
CA ASP A 278 16.72 -12.46 20.28
C ASP A 278 16.79 -11.35 19.22
N LYS A 279 18.00 -11.14 18.71
CA LYS A 279 18.29 -10.14 17.66
C LYS A 279 17.52 -10.41 16.37
N GLN A 280 17.32 -11.68 15.99
CA GLN A 280 16.62 -12.05 14.77
C GLN A 280 15.12 -11.74 14.89
N LEU A 281 14.52 -12.04 16.04
CA LEU A 281 13.13 -11.72 16.33
C LEU A 281 12.90 -10.19 16.35
N ARG A 282 13.79 -9.44 17.01
CA ARG A 282 13.75 -7.96 17.02
C ARG A 282 13.78 -7.39 15.60
N ASP A 283 14.71 -7.83 14.75
CA ASP A 283 14.83 -7.40 13.35
C ASP A 283 13.57 -7.74 12.54
N ARG A 284 12.95 -8.89 12.79
CA ARG A 284 11.69 -9.28 12.15
C ARG A 284 10.53 -8.37 12.54
N ILE A 285 10.36 -8.07 13.82
CA ILE A 285 9.30 -7.18 14.32
C ILE A 285 9.43 -5.78 13.70
N TYR A 286 10.63 -5.21 13.69
CA TYR A 286 10.87 -3.93 13.00
C TYR A 286 10.55 -4.00 11.49
N LYS A 287 10.84 -5.12 10.84
CA LYS A 287 10.61 -5.33 9.40
C LYS A 287 9.19 -5.75 9.05
N SER A 288 8.38 -6.20 10.01
CA SER A 288 6.95 -6.50 9.77
C SER A 288 6.19 -5.25 9.33
N ALA A 289 6.57 -4.08 9.89
CA ALA A 289 6.06 -2.77 9.51
C ALA A 289 4.52 -2.71 9.52
N PHE A 290 3.90 -3.11 10.63
CA PHE A 290 2.43 -3.07 10.87
C PHE A 290 1.82 -1.72 10.49
N ALA A 291 2.46 -0.61 10.89
CA ALA A 291 2.03 0.73 10.52
C ALA A 291 1.97 0.96 9.00
N SER A 292 2.83 0.32 8.22
CA SER A 292 2.81 0.42 6.75
C SER A 292 1.63 -0.29 6.13
N LEU A 293 1.18 -1.43 6.69
CA LEU A 293 -0.02 -2.13 6.22
C LEU A 293 -1.28 -1.38 6.68
N LYS A 294 -1.35 -0.94 7.95
CA LYS A 294 -2.42 -0.07 8.45
C LYS A 294 -2.62 1.14 7.54
N ASN A 295 -1.54 1.88 7.26
CA ASN A 295 -1.60 3.05 6.39
C ASN A 295 -2.06 2.71 4.97
N ALA A 296 -1.60 1.59 4.39
CA ALA A 296 -2.03 1.15 3.07
C ALA A 296 -3.53 0.84 3.01
N ILE A 297 -4.11 0.26 4.07
CA ILE A 297 -5.56 0.02 4.20
C ILE A 297 -6.30 1.35 4.33
N VAL A 298 -5.86 2.24 5.24
CA VAL A 298 -6.48 3.54 5.45
C VAL A 298 -6.45 4.42 4.19
N GLU A 299 -5.31 4.50 3.50
CA GLU A 299 -5.17 5.23 2.24
C GLU A 299 -6.09 4.66 1.15
N LYS A 300 -6.15 3.33 1.07
CA LYS A 300 -6.99 2.67 0.09
C LYS A 300 -8.48 2.81 0.41
N ALA A 301 -8.86 2.74 1.67
CA ALA A 301 -10.22 2.98 2.14
C ALA A 301 -10.68 4.42 1.80
N LYS A 302 -9.84 5.41 2.06
CA LYS A 302 -10.10 6.82 1.67
C LYS A 302 -10.32 6.98 0.16
N GLU A 303 -9.54 6.30 -0.68
CA GLU A 303 -9.69 6.34 -2.15
C GLU A 303 -11.10 5.92 -2.59
N PHE A 304 -11.75 5.04 -1.83
CA PHE A 304 -13.07 4.47 -2.14
C PHE A 304 -14.20 4.96 -1.24
N GLY A 305 -13.94 5.85 -0.29
CA GLY A 305 -14.94 6.36 0.65
C GLY A 305 -15.37 5.33 1.71
N VAL A 306 -14.55 4.30 1.96
CA VAL A 306 -14.83 3.31 3.02
C VAL A 306 -14.46 3.90 4.37
N PRO A 307 -15.39 3.99 5.34
CA PRO A 307 -15.09 4.44 6.69
C PRO A 307 -14.11 3.52 7.39
N VAL A 308 -13.13 4.09 8.11
CA VAL A 308 -12.16 3.33 8.92
C VAL A 308 -12.20 3.84 10.34
N LEU A 309 -12.44 2.94 11.27
CA LEU A 309 -12.38 3.20 12.71
C LEU A 309 -11.09 2.63 13.29
N LEU A 310 -10.37 3.44 14.05
CA LEU A 310 -9.18 3.01 14.78
C LEU A 310 -9.52 2.91 16.26
N VAL A 311 -9.25 1.75 16.88
CA VAL A 311 -9.57 1.48 18.28
C VAL A 311 -8.32 1.16 19.09
N ASN A 312 -8.41 1.34 20.41
CA ASN A 312 -7.31 1.04 21.33
C ASN A 312 -6.96 -0.47 21.29
N PRO A 313 -5.69 -0.85 21.04
CA PRO A 313 -5.25 -2.25 20.94
C PRO A 313 -5.20 -3.01 22.29
N ALA A 314 -5.36 -2.33 23.43
CA ALA A 314 -5.26 -2.98 24.73
C ALA A 314 -6.28 -4.11 24.89
N TYR A 315 -5.81 -5.29 25.32
CA TYR A 315 -6.61 -6.48 25.64
C TYR A 315 -7.42 -7.09 24.48
N THR A 316 -7.20 -6.69 23.23
CA THR A 316 -7.93 -7.23 22.09
C THR A 316 -7.75 -8.74 21.93
N SER A 317 -6.59 -9.31 22.21
CA SER A 317 -6.27 -10.74 22.04
C SER A 317 -6.17 -11.55 23.35
N SER A 318 -6.52 -10.96 24.49
CA SER A 318 -6.33 -11.62 25.80
C SER A 318 -7.59 -11.77 26.65
N VAL A 319 -8.65 -11.08 26.25
CA VAL A 319 -9.93 -11.10 26.98
C VAL A 319 -10.96 -11.87 26.16
N CYS A 320 -11.69 -12.78 26.79
CA CYS A 320 -12.79 -13.50 26.15
C CYS A 320 -13.89 -12.51 25.72
N PRO A 321 -14.28 -12.49 24.44
CA PRO A 321 -15.28 -11.55 23.96
C PRO A 321 -16.68 -11.79 24.55
N ILE A 322 -16.95 -13.00 25.04
CA ILE A 322 -18.22 -13.40 25.64
C ILE A 322 -18.23 -13.12 27.15
N HIS A 323 -17.30 -13.74 27.88
CA HIS A 323 -17.32 -13.74 29.34
C HIS A 323 -16.50 -12.62 29.99
N GLU A 324 -15.83 -11.78 29.18
CA GLU A 324 -14.99 -10.64 29.62
C GLU A 324 -13.90 -11.01 30.64
N CYS A 325 -13.54 -12.30 30.71
CA CYS A 325 -12.46 -12.82 31.55
C CYS A 325 -11.21 -13.10 30.74
N LYS A 326 -10.13 -13.44 31.40
CA LYS A 326 -8.86 -13.77 30.76
C LYS A 326 -8.97 -15.06 29.95
N ILE A 327 -8.30 -15.11 28.81
CA ILE A 327 -8.02 -16.33 28.08
C ILE A 327 -6.63 -16.81 28.45
N ILE A 328 -6.51 -18.05 28.86
CA ILE A 328 -5.25 -18.70 29.21
C ILE A 328 -4.69 -19.39 27.98
N TYR A 329 -3.54 -18.96 27.53
CA TYR A 329 -2.79 -19.54 26.41
C TYR A 329 -1.67 -20.44 26.95
N PRO A 330 -1.83 -21.77 26.93
CA PRO A 330 -0.79 -22.68 27.40
C PRO A 330 0.44 -22.61 26.49
N PRO A 331 1.66 -22.83 27.04
CA PRO A 331 2.87 -22.91 26.23
C PRO A 331 2.74 -24.03 25.17
N ASP A 332 2.94 -23.71 23.90
CA ASP A 332 2.93 -24.64 22.76
C ASP A 332 4.30 -24.74 22.08
N GLY A 333 5.35 -24.27 22.74
CA GLY A 333 6.71 -24.17 22.18
C GLY A 333 6.91 -22.99 21.22
N SER A 334 5.86 -22.22 20.91
CA SER A 334 5.97 -20.99 20.13
C SER A 334 6.17 -19.76 21.01
N SER A 335 6.64 -18.67 20.41
CA SER A 335 6.78 -17.37 21.10
C SER A 335 5.43 -16.69 21.41
N ALA A 336 4.33 -17.20 20.82
CA ALA A 336 2.99 -16.69 21.01
C ALA A 336 1.96 -17.81 20.73
N PRO A 337 1.50 -18.55 21.75
CA PRO A 337 0.50 -19.59 21.60
C PRO A 337 -0.76 -19.08 20.91
N ARG A 338 -1.33 -19.89 20.01
CA ARG A 338 -2.43 -19.49 19.15
C ARG A 338 -3.79 -19.91 19.69
N VAL A 339 -3.86 -20.99 20.42
CA VAL A 339 -5.10 -21.51 21.00
C VAL A 339 -5.05 -21.37 22.52
N GLY A 340 -6.10 -20.83 23.08
CA GLY A 340 -6.26 -20.66 24.52
C GLY A 340 -7.66 -21.00 24.97
N MET A 341 -7.84 -21.13 26.28
CA MET A 341 -9.10 -21.50 26.92
C MET A 341 -9.64 -20.33 27.74
N CYS A 342 -10.93 -20.07 27.59
CA CYS A 342 -11.62 -19.11 28.43
C CYS A 342 -11.67 -19.59 29.88
N GLU A 343 -11.29 -18.75 30.83
CA GLU A 343 -11.22 -19.10 32.25
C GLU A 343 -12.61 -19.44 32.85
N LYS A 344 -13.66 -18.74 32.41
CA LYS A 344 -15.04 -18.96 32.89
C LYS A 344 -15.81 -19.98 32.06
N GLY A 345 -15.89 -19.80 30.77
CA GLY A 345 -16.74 -20.59 29.89
C GLY A 345 -16.11 -21.90 29.41
N ARG A 346 -14.80 -22.07 29.61
CA ARG A 346 -14.03 -23.25 29.18
C ARG A 346 -14.02 -23.50 27.66
N GLU A 347 -14.43 -22.51 26.85
CA GLU A 347 -14.37 -22.61 25.39
C GLU A 347 -12.94 -22.39 24.91
N GLU A 348 -12.57 -23.12 23.87
CA GLU A 348 -11.32 -22.90 23.14
C GLU A 348 -11.46 -21.74 22.16
N TRP A 349 -10.43 -20.89 22.12
CA TRP A 349 -10.38 -19.72 21.26
C TRP A 349 -9.06 -19.62 20.52
N HIS A 350 -9.14 -19.41 19.22
CA HIS A 350 -7.97 -18.98 18.46
C HIS A 350 -7.70 -17.48 18.75
N ARG A 351 -6.48 -17.15 19.11
CA ARG A 351 -6.06 -15.81 19.54
C ARG A 351 -6.45 -14.70 18.55
N ASP A 352 -6.23 -14.96 17.26
CA ASP A 352 -6.52 -13.98 16.22
C ASP A 352 -8.05 -13.80 16.03
N VAL A 353 -8.86 -14.84 16.30
CA VAL A 353 -10.32 -14.75 16.29
C VAL A 353 -10.85 -13.93 17.46
N VAL A 354 -10.26 -14.11 18.65
CA VAL A 354 -10.56 -13.27 19.83
C VAL A 354 -10.36 -11.79 19.50
N ALA A 355 -9.26 -11.47 18.83
CA ALA A 355 -8.96 -10.09 18.44
C ALA A 355 -10.05 -9.52 17.53
N LEU A 356 -10.56 -10.29 16.57
CA LEU A 356 -11.61 -9.83 15.66
C LEU A 356 -12.90 -9.44 16.39
N TYR A 357 -13.38 -10.28 17.29
CA TYR A 357 -14.61 -9.99 18.05
C TYR A 357 -14.43 -8.84 19.03
N ASN A 358 -13.28 -8.74 19.69
CA ASN A 358 -12.99 -7.62 20.57
C ASN A 358 -12.84 -6.29 19.83
N LEU A 359 -12.32 -6.30 18.59
CA LEU A 359 -12.32 -5.12 17.73
C LEU A 359 -13.72 -4.65 17.39
N LEU A 360 -14.65 -5.57 17.07
CA LEU A 360 -16.05 -5.22 16.82
C LEU A 360 -16.72 -4.66 18.08
N LYS A 361 -16.51 -5.31 19.24
CA LYS A 361 -17.02 -4.83 20.52
C LYS A 361 -16.57 -3.41 20.84
N LYS A 362 -15.28 -3.11 20.63
CA LYS A 362 -14.74 -1.76 20.80
C LYS A 362 -15.27 -0.74 19.78
N ALA A 363 -15.72 -1.20 18.63
CA ALA A 363 -16.38 -0.37 17.63
C ALA A 363 -17.88 -0.14 17.94
N GLY A 364 -18.40 -0.68 19.04
CA GLY A 364 -19.80 -0.57 19.40
C GLY A 364 -20.74 -1.51 18.65
N TYR A 365 -20.20 -2.53 17.99
CA TYR A 365 -20.99 -3.51 17.23
C TYR A 365 -20.94 -4.87 17.90
N VAL A 366 -22.14 -5.42 18.15
CA VAL A 366 -22.30 -6.81 18.61
C VAL A 366 -22.50 -7.69 17.38
N SER A 367 -21.51 -8.53 17.08
CA SER A 367 -21.66 -9.56 16.04
C SER A 367 -22.16 -10.84 16.71
N PRO A 368 -23.01 -11.63 16.02
CA PRO A 368 -23.28 -13.00 16.46
C PRO A 368 -21.95 -13.74 16.60
N MET A 369 -21.65 -14.19 17.82
CA MET A 369 -20.42 -14.91 18.10
C MET A 369 -20.68 -16.41 17.96
N PRO A 370 -19.77 -17.18 17.33
CA PRO A 370 -19.89 -18.62 17.26
C PRO A 370 -19.56 -19.20 18.64
N LEU A 371 -20.57 -19.38 19.46
CA LEU A 371 -20.46 -20.06 20.76
C LEU A 371 -20.15 -21.54 20.55
N GLY A 372 -18.93 -21.95 20.98
CA GLY A 372 -18.53 -23.36 20.89
C GLY A 372 -18.44 -23.92 19.48
N SER A 373 -18.40 -23.04 18.47
CA SER A 373 -18.27 -23.46 17.08
C SER A 373 -16.82 -23.79 16.73
N LYS A 374 -16.61 -24.66 15.75
CA LYS A 374 -15.29 -25.01 15.25
C LYS A 374 -14.53 -23.78 14.72
N GLU A 375 -15.24 -22.76 14.24
CA GLU A 375 -14.65 -21.52 13.74
C GLU A 375 -14.01 -20.67 14.82
N SER A 376 -14.39 -20.79 16.11
CA SER A 376 -13.79 -20.04 17.20
C SER A 376 -12.34 -20.44 17.46
N HIS A 377 -11.98 -21.70 17.20
CA HIS A 377 -10.64 -22.24 17.41
C HIS A 377 -9.95 -22.76 16.14
N ASP A 378 -10.70 -22.96 15.05
CA ASP A 378 -10.15 -23.39 13.75
C ASP A 378 -10.64 -22.49 12.61
N PRO A 379 -10.14 -21.25 12.52
CA PRO A 379 -10.54 -20.31 11.49
C PRO A 379 -10.06 -20.77 10.11
N LEU A 380 -10.82 -20.43 9.07
CA LEU A 380 -10.45 -20.72 7.69
C LEU A 380 -9.14 -20.02 7.32
N THR A 381 -8.11 -20.79 6.99
CA THR A 381 -6.80 -20.26 6.57
C THR A 381 -6.65 -20.35 5.06
N VAL A 382 -6.32 -19.21 4.43
CA VAL A 382 -6.08 -19.11 2.99
C VAL A 382 -4.76 -18.38 2.71
N ARG A 383 -4.09 -18.72 1.61
CA ARG A 383 -2.93 -17.95 1.16
C ARG A 383 -3.39 -16.71 0.39
N LEU A 384 -2.71 -15.59 0.57
CA LEU A 384 -3.01 -14.36 -0.17
C LEU A 384 -3.07 -14.59 -1.69
N GLY A 385 -2.18 -15.42 -2.23
CA GLY A 385 -2.18 -15.75 -3.66
C GLY A 385 -3.44 -16.52 -4.11
N GLU A 386 -3.99 -17.36 -3.27
CA GLU A 386 -5.24 -18.11 -3.54
C GLU A 386 -6.45 -17.16 -3.49
N TRP A 387 -6.50 -16.31 -2.47
CA TRP A 387 -7.56 -15.31 -2.35
C TRP A 387 -7.54 -14.32 -3.53
N LEU A 388 -6.36 -13.85 -3.96
CA LEU A 388 -6.23 -12.99 -5.14
C LEU A 388 -6.71 -13.69 -6.42
N ARG A 389 -6.40 -14.97 -6.60
CA ARG A 389 -6.88 -15.76 -7.74
C ARG A 389 -8.39 -15.92 -7.72
N ALA A 390 -8.97 -16.32 -6.59
CA ALA A 390 -10.40 -16.44 -6.44
C ALA A 390 -11.15 -15.14 -6.79
N LYS A 391 -10.63 -13.98 -6.36
CA LYS A 391 -11.23 -12.67 -6.68
C LYS A 391 -10.99 -12.22 -8.13
N SER A 392 -9.88 -12.57 -8.75
CA SER A 392 -9.67 -12.28 -10.18
C SER A 392 -10.57 -13.12 -11.08
N LEU A 393 -10.96 -14.32 -10.63
CA LEU A 393 -11.93 -15.18 -11.29
C LEU A 393 -13.32 -14.56 -11.35
N HIS A 394 -13.76 -13.91 -10.28
CA HIS A 394 -15.02 -13.15 -10.28
C HIS A 394 -15.06 -11.97 -11.25
N LEU A 395 -13.88 -11.45 -11.64
CA LEU A 395 -13.76 -10.30 -12.56
C LEU A 395 -13.57 -10.71 -14.02
N THR A 396 -13.31 -11.98 -14.34
CA THR A 396 -12.96 -12.46 -15.68
C THR A 396 -13.92 -13.51 -16.25
N LEU A 397 -15.16 -13.57 -15.79
CA LEU A 397 -16.18 -14.49 -16.32
C LEU A 397 -16.64 -14.17 -17.77
N ASN A 398 -15.75 -13.55 -18.55
CA ASN A 398 -15.95 -13.39 -19.98
C ASN A 398 -14.67 -13.72 -20.72
N VAL A 399 -14.29 -14.98 -20.92
CA VAL A 399 -13.57 -15.52 -22.09
C VAL A 399 -13.18 -16.98 -21.87
N GLY A 400 -13.47 -17.84 -22.84
CA GLY A 400 -13.26 -19.30 -22.81
C GLY A 400 -11.83 -19.76 -22.55
N ASP A 401 -11.55 -21.03 -22.48
CA ASP A 401 -10.28 -21.77 -22.29
C ASP A 401 -9.43 -21.60 -21.00
N VAL A 402 -9.45 -20.49 -20.31
CA VAL A 402 -8.90 -20.35 -18.94
C VAL A 402 -9.82 -21.05 -17.92
N TYR A 403 -10.99 -21.39 -18.34
CA TYR A 403 -12.14 -21.89 -17.58
C TYR A 403 -11.90 -23.22 -16.83
N LYS A 404 -11.28 -24.22 -17.44
CA LYS A 404 -11.12 -25.56 -16.81
C LYS A 404 -10.18 -25.58 -15.60
N ARG A 405 -9.06 -24.86 -15.66
CA ARG A 405 -8.11 -24.79 -14.53
C ARG A 405 -8.63 -23.94 -13.37
N GLN A 406 -9.52 -23.02 -13.66
CA GLN A 406 -10.07 -22.04 -12.72
C GLN A 406 -11.24 -22.61 -11.93
N VAL A 407 -12.08 -23.41 -12.56
CA VAL A 407 -13.20 -24.15 -11.90
C VAL A 407 -12.66 -25.11 -10.85
N VAL A 408 -11.56 -25.81 -11.14
CA VAL A 408 -10.90 -26.72 -10.19
C VAL A 408 -10.36 -25.97 -8.96
N ALA A 409 -9.79 -24.77 -9.14
CA ALA A 409 -9.29 -23.97 -8.00
C ALA A 409 -10.44 -23.43 -7.13
N LEU A 410 -11.55 -22.99 -7.74
CA LEU A 410 -12.74 -22.54 -7.03
C LEU A 410 -13.42 -23.70 -6.29
N TYR A 411 -13.54 -24.87 -6.94
CA TYR A 411 -14.05 -26.09 -6.34
C TYR A 411 -13.23 -26.52 -5.13
N ASN A 412 -11.91 -26.50 -5.22
CA ASN A 412 -11.03 -26.82 -4.10
C ASN A 412 -11.13 -25.81 -2.94
N LEU A 413 -11.37 -24.55 -3.22
CA LEU A 413 -11.63 -23.52 -2.22
C LEU A 413 -13.00 -23.72 -1.54
N LEU A 414 -14.03 -24.01 -2.33
CA LEU A 414 -15.38 -24.30 -1.82
C LEU A 414 -15.43 -25.61 -1.04
N LYS A 415 -14.66 -26.63 -1.46
CA LYS A 415 -14.51 -27.89 -0.74
C LYS A 415 -13.80 -27.69 0.61
N LYS A 416 -12.74 -26.88 0.66
CA LYS A 416 -12.08 -26.50 1.92
C LYS A 416 -13.00 -25.69 2.86
N ALA A 417 -13.93 -24.94 2.30
CA ALA A 417 -14.91 -24.16 3.04
C ALA A 417 -16.15 -24.98 3.49
N GLY A 418 -16.16 -26.29 3.27
CA GLY A 418 -17.29 -27.16 3.64
C GLY A 418 -18.58 -26.94 2.83
N ASN A 419 -18.53 -26.16 1.76
CA ASN A 419 -19.70 -25.75 0.99
C ASN A 419 -20.01 -26.65 -0.24
N VAL A 420 -19.26 -27.72 -0.46
CA VAL A 420 -19.44 -28.64 -1.61
C VAL A 420 -19.11 -30.09 -1.20
N SER A 421 -20.00 -31.02 -1.47
CA SER A 421 -19.77 -32.46 -1.31
C SER A 421 -18.63 -32.96 -2.22
N PRO A 422 -17.93 -34.06 -1.85
CA PRO A 422 -16.87 -34.65 -2.69
C PRO A 422 -17.38 -34.98 -4.09
N MET A 423 -16.61 -34.62 -5.12
CA MET A 423 -16.88 -35.09 -6.48
C MET A 423 -16.70 -36.61 -6.56
N PRO A 424 -17.62 -37.38 -7.14
CA PRO A 424 -17.39 -38.79 -7.40
C PRO A 424 -16.23 -38.91 -8.42
N LEU A 425 -15.23 -39.69 -8.05
CA LEU A 425 -14.15 -40.13 -8.95
C LEU A 425 -14.75 -41.13 -9.96
N GLY A 426 -15.18 -40.68 -11.11
CA GLY A 426 -15.69 -41.50 -12.20
C GLY A 426 -14.74 -41.42 -13.41
N SER A 427 -14.36 -42.61 -13.84
CA SER A 427 -13.68 -43.08 -15.05
C SER A 427 -13.52 -42.12 -16.23
N LYS A 428 -12.37 -42.27 -16.88
CA LYS A 428 -12.02 -41.71 -18.19
C LYS A 428 -13.09 -42.10 -19.24
N GLU A 429 -13.92 -41.09 -19.63
CA GLU A 429 -14.43 -41.01 -21.00
C GLU A 429 -15.44 -39.83 -21.08
N SER A 430 -15.21 -38.96 -22.08
CA SER A 430 -16.13 -38.12 -22.86
C SER A 430 -17.41 -37.54 -22.18
N HIS A 431 -17.57 -36.23 -22.29
CA HIS A 431 -18.82 -35.45 -22.11
C HIS A 431 -19.61 -35.74 -20.83
N ASP A 432 -19.04 -35.41 -19.69
CA ASP A 432 -19.66 -35.55 -18.39
C ASP A 432 -20.83 -34.53 -18.21
N PRO A 433 -22.09 -35.01 -18.00
CA PRO A 433 -23.25 -34.16 -17.75
C PRO A 433 -23.12 -33.24 -16.56
N LEU A 434 -22.24 -33.56 -15.59
CA LEU A 434 -21.96 -32.70 -14.43
C LEU A 434 -21.20 -31.43 -14.79
N THR A 435 -20.32 -31.49 -15.79
CA THR A 435 -19.58 -30.29 -16.28
C THR A 435 -20.55 -29.37 -17.01
N VAL A 436 -21.54 -29.91 -17.71
CA VAL A 436 -22.62 -29.15 -18.36
C VAL A 436 -23.53 -28.53 -17.33
N ARG A 437 -23.99 -29.29 -16.32
CA ARG A 437 -24.86 -28.81 -15.22
C ARG A 437 -24.19 -27.74 -14.35
N LEU A 438 -22.90 -27.90 -14.06
CA LEU A 438 -22.16 -26.89 -13.33
C LEU A 438 -21.96 -25.61 -14.17
N GLY A 439 -21.71 -25.77 -15.47
CA GLY A 439 -21.66 -24.66 -16.43
C GLY A 439 -22.97 -23.90 -16.57
N GLU A 440 -24.08 -24.63 -16.61
CA GLU A 440 -25.44 -24.07 -16.66
C GLU A 440 -25.84 -23.41 -15.33
N TRP A 441 -25.52 -24.02 -14.19
CA TRP A 441 -25.74 -23.42 -12.87
C TRP A 441 -24.93 -22.15 -12.67
N LEU A 442 -23.67 -22.13 -13.12
CA LEU A 442 -22.81 -20.94 -13.07
C LEU A 442 -23.29 -19.85 -14.04
N ARG A 443 -23.80 -20.21 -15.23
CA ARG A 443 -24.45 -19.27 -16.16
C ARG A 443 -25.73 -18.69 -15.57
N ALA A 444 -26.59 -19.49 -14.97
CA ALA A 444 -27.80 -19.04 -14.30
C ALA A 444 -27.49 -18.08 -13.14
N LYS A 445 -26.46 -18.37 -12.32
CA LYS A 445 -26.00 -17.48 -11.25
C LYS A 445 -25.35 -16.21 -11.79
N SER A 446 -24.60 -16.29 -12.89
CA SER A 446 -24.00 -15.13 -13.58
C SER A 446 -25.06 -14.21 -14.15
N LEU A 447 -26.10 -14.76 -14.80
CA LEU A 447 -27.26 -14.01 -15.30
C LEU A 447 -28.02 -13.32 -14.16
N HIS A 448 -28.21 -13.99 -13.03
CA HIS A 448 -28.86 -13.41 -11.86
C HIS A 448 -28.05 -12.28 -11.21
N LEU A 449 -26.72 -12.38 -11.22
CA LEU A 449 -25.81 -11.32 -10.76
C LEU A 449 -25.77 -10.15 -11.74
N THR A 450 -25.78 -10.40 -13.04
CA THR A 450 -25.80 -9.36 -14.09
C THR A 450 -27.12 -8.60 -14.06
N LEU A 451 -28.25 -9.29 -13.89
CA LEU A 451 -29.59 -8.68 -13.75
C LEU A 451 -29.69 -7.84 -12.45
N ASN A 452 -29.09 -8.27 -11.35
CA ASN A 452 -29.07 -7.50 -10.12
C ASN A 452 -28.15 -6.26 -10.22
N VAL A 453 -27.01 -6.35 -10.90
CA VAL A 453 -26.13 -5.21 -11.15
C VAL A 453 -26.79 -4.20 -12.07
N ASN A 454 -27.45 -4.64 -13.14
CA ASN A 454 -28.18 -3.77 -14.05
C ASN A 454 -29.38 -3.09 -13.37
N ARG A 455 -30.09 -3.80 -12.48
CA ARG A 455 -31.19 -3.24 -11.68
C ARG A 455 -30.71 -2.19 -10.66
N MET A 456 -29.51 -2.35 -10.10
CA MET A 456 -28.88 -1.36 -9.21
C MET A 456 -28.32 -0.16 -9.97
N MET A 457 -28.02 -0.29 -11.27
CA MET A 457 -27.46 0.78 -12.11
C MET A 457 -28.53 1.56 -12.90
N GLY A 458 -29.83 1.22 -12.75
CA GLY A 458 -30.92 1.95 -13.42
C GLY A 458 -30.93 1.81 -14.95
N MET A 459 -30.25 0.79 -15.49
CA MET A 459 -30.28 0.50 -16.93
C MET A 459 -31.43 -0.47 -17.22
N THR A 460 -32.49 0.05 -17.81
CA THR A 460 -33.52 -0.77 -18.49
C THR A 460 -32.93 -1.44 -19.71
N VAL A 461 -33.15 -2.75 -19.81
CA VAL A 461 -32.83 -3.55 -20.99
C VAL A 461 -33.74 -3.15 -22.14
#